data_b981c4df1d8d195e9e60c1d78c0ebf39
#
_entry.id   b981c4df1d8d195e9e60c1d78c0ebf39
#
_cell.length_a   1.000
_cell.length_b   1.000
_cell.length_c   1.000
_cell.angle_alpha   90.00
_cell.angle_beta   90.00
_cell.angle_gamma   90.00
#
_symmetry.space_group_name_H-M   'P 1'
#
loop_
_entity.id
_entity.type
_entity.pdbx_description
1 polymer ?
#
loop_
_entity_poly.entity_id
_entity_poly.type
_entity_poly.pdbx_seq_one_letter_code
_entity_poly.pdbx_strand_id
1 'polypeptide(L)'
;MKSALFLILLLGISVIPISFAESITIQTNKEQFSSGDIVSIDGQVSGGNVGDFVALEIKNPSGETILIRTVTLGDGGSFDLKFKIPESGESGSYDIVANAQLGGQTITETKTISKTNTQSTSSNTSSKEGGGCLIATATYGSELSPQVQQLRELRDNQLLNTASGTAFMTTFNDVY
;
A
#
# COMPACT_ATOMS: atom_id res chain seq x y z
N MET A 1 16.11 15.16 -67.73
CA MET A 1 16.72 14.19 -66.80
C MET A 1 16.93 14.73 -65.37
N LYS A 2 17.26 16.01 -65.16
CA LYS A 2 17.45 16.58 -63.81
C LYS A 2 16.19 16.68 -62.98
N SER A 3 15.01 16.89 -63.59
CA SER A 3 13.72 16.96 -62.89
C SER A 3 13.21 15.61 -62.39
N ALA A 4 13.51 14.50 -63.06
CA ALA A 4 13.12 13.15 -62.65
C ALA A 4 13.93 12.68 -61.42
N LEU A 5 15.19 13.11 -61.34
CA LEU A 5 16.05 12.78 -60.19
C LEU A 5 15.56 13.45 -58.88
N PHE A 6 15.03 14.68 -58.99
CA PHE A 6 14.48 15.44 -57.87
C PHE A 6 13.17 14.84 -57.35
N LEU A 7 12.34 14.27 -58.24
CA LEU A 7 11.08 13.62 -57.90
C LEU A 7 11.31 12.31 -57.12
N ILE A 8 12.34 11.54 -57.47
CA ILE A 8 12.72 10.32 -56.78
C ILE A 8 13.29 10.60 -55.39
N LEU A 9 14.00 11.70 -55.21
CA LEU A 9 14.52 12.13 -53.92
C LEU A 9 13.40 12.56 -52.95
N LEU A 10 12.30 13.11 -53.47
CA LEU A 10 11.17 13.54 -52.67
C LEU A 10 10.26 12.38 -52.22
N LEU A 11 10.28 11.25 -52.96
CA LEU A 11 9.50 10.02 -52.61
C LEU A 11 10.16 9.19 -51.53
N GLY A 12 11.39 9.50 -51.13
CA GLY A 12 12.18 8.79 -50.11
C GLY A 12 11.95 9.27 -48.69
N ILE A 13 10.95 10.12 -48.42
CA ILE A 13 10.55 10.46 -47.05
C ILE A 13 9.81 9.23 -46.49
N SER A 14 10.57 8.31 -45.97
CA SER A 14 10.04 7.18 -45.21
C SER A 14 9.21 7.75 -44.05
N VAL A 15 7.92 7.49 -44.07
CA VAL A 15 7.03 7.66 -42.92
C VAL A 15 7.58 6.74 -41.82
N ILE A 16 8.33 7.32 -40.87
CA ILE A 16 8.76 6.62 -39.69
C ILE A 16 7.49 6.38 -38.88
N PRO A 17 7.03 5.11 -38.69
CA PRO A 17 5.89 4.87 -37.81
C PRO A 17 6.29 5.35 -36.41
N ILE A 18 5.54 6.29 -35.86
CA ILE A 18 5.64 6.64 -34.45
C ILE A 18 5.07 5.44 -33.70
N SER A 19 5.94 4.57 -33.25
CA SER A 19 5.58 3.49 -32.35
C SER A 19 5.33 4.11 -30.98
N PHE A 20 4.09 4.20 -30.56
CA PHE A 20 3.77 4.47 -29.15
C PHE A 20 4.18 3.22 -28.38
N ALA A 21 5.15 3.34 -27.49
CA ALA A 21 5.53 2.26 -26.61
C ALA A 21 4.35 2.01 -25.63
N GLU A 22 3.79 0.82 -25.71
CA GLU A 22 2.84 0.35 -24.72
C GLU A 22 3.55 0.22 -23.37
N SER A 23 3.02 0.81 -22.32
CA SER A 23 3.61 0.82 -20.99
C SER A 23 2.55 0.88 -19.90
N ILE A 24 2.89 0.36 -18.73
CA ILE A 24 2.08 0.52 -17.52
C ILE A 24 2.81 1.47 -16.59
N THR A 25 2.08 2.36 -15.95
CA THR A 25 2.58 3.17 -14.85
C THR A 25 1.82 2.82 -13.58
N ILE A 26 2.53 2.70 -12.46
CA ILE A 26 1.93 2.41 -11.14
C ILE A 26 2.40 3.48 -10.17
N GLN A 27 1.45 4.10 -9.48
CA GLN A 27 1.70 5.03 -8.39
C GLN A 27 1.01 4.56 -7.12
N THR A 28 1.55 4.92 -5.98
CA THR A 28 0.98 4.61 -4.68
C THR A 28 0.90 5.88 -3.85
N ASN A 29 -0.08 5.95 -2.95
CA ASN A 29 -0.28 7.13 -2.09
C ASN A 29 0.91 7.40 -1.15
N LYS A 30 1.76 6.43 -0.88
CA LYS A 30 3.05 6.53 -0.17
C LYS A 30 3.92 5.31 -0.50
N GLU A 31 5.20 5.35 -0.16
CA GLU A 31 6.14 4.25 -0.42
C GLU A 31 6.40 3.37 0.81
N GLN A 32 6.11 3.91 2.00
CA GLN A 32 6.27 3.20 3.26
C GLN A 32 4.93 3.08 3.97
N PHE A 33 4.64 1.89 4.44
CA PHE A 33 3.39 1.51 5.07
C PHE A 33 3.63 0.77 6.38
N SER A 34 2.70 0.95 7.31
CA SER A 34 2.61 0.19 8.55
C SER A 34 1.60 -0.95 8.42
N SER A 35 1.62 -1.89 9.36
CA SER A 35 0.58 -2.92 9.48
C SER A 35 -0.80 -2.30 9.52
N GLY A 36 -1.73 -2.83 8.73
CA GLY A 36 -3.11 -2.36 8.67
C GLY A 36 -3.35 -1.11 7.83
N ASP A 37 -2.30 -0.45 7.32
CA ASP A 37 -2.45 0.70 6.43
C ASP A 37 -3.17 0.31 5.12
N ILE A 38 -3.86 1.29 4.54
CA ILE A 38 -4.47 1.17 3.23
C ILE A 38 -3.51 1.72 2.18
N VAL A 39 -3.13 0.87 1.24
CA VAL A 39 -2.42 1.25 0.02
C VAL A 39 -3.45 1.59 -1.04
N SER A 40 -3.41 2.82 -1.55
CA SER A 40 -4.10 3.20 -2.77
C SER A 40 -3.11 3.09 -3.92
N ILE A 41 -3.47 2.33 -4.93
CA ILE A 41 -2.73 2.13 -6.17
C ILE A 41 -3.50 2.85 -7.25
N ASP A 42 -2.86 3.75 -7.95
CA ASP A 42 -3.38 4.42 -9.13
C ASP A 42 -2.42 4.16 -10.28
N GLY A 43 -2.94 3.94 -11.48
CA GLY A 43 -2.09 3.67 -12.62
C GLY A 43 -2.75 3.93 -13.95
N GLN A 44 -1.94 3.78 -15.00
CA GLN A 44 -2.36 3.96 -16.38
C GLN A 44 -1.68 2.94 -17.27
N VAL A 45 -2.45 2.36 -18.18
CA VAL A 45 -1.98 1.50 -19.26
C VAL A 45 -2.00 2.33 -20.56
N SER A 46 -0.81 2.73 -21.02
CA SER A 46 -0.68 3.48 -22.29
C SER A 46 -1.07 2.59 -23.46
N GLY A 47 -2.03 3.04 -24.27
CA GLY A 47 -2.61 2.25 -25.36
C GLY A 47 -3.77 1.36 -24.95
N GLY A 48 -4.12 1.30 -23.66
CA GLY A 48 -5.30 0.59 -23.16
C GLY A 48 -6.59 1.33 -23.48
N ASN A 49 -7.66 0.59 -23.78
CA ASN A 49 -8.98 1.14 -24.03
C ASN A 49 -9.88 0.96 -22.82
N VAL A 50 -10.94 1.77 -22.77
CA VAL A 50 -12.00 1.60 -21.77
C VAL A 50 -12.61 0.20 -21.92
N GLY A 51 -12.65 -0.53 -20.81
CA GLY A 51 -13.16 -1.89 -20.79
C GLY A 51 -12.11 -2.99 -20.93
N ASP A 52 -10.87 -2.66 -21.31
CA ASP A 52 -9.74 -3.59 -21.21
C ASP A 52 -9.44 -3.90 -19.73
N PHE A 53 -8.58 -4.89 -19.49
CA PHE A 53 -8.29 -5.38 -18.14
C PHE A 53 -6.81 -5.27 -17.81
N VAL A 54 -6.54 -4.94 -16.56
CA VAL A 54 -5.21 -5.08 -15.93
C VAL A 54 -5.35 -6.08 -14.76
N ALA A 55 -4.44 -7.04 -14.68
CA ALA A 55 -4.32 -7.92 -13.53
C ALA A 55 -3.27 -7.37 -12.58
N LEU A 56 -3.65 -7.12 -11.34
CA LEU A 56 -2.79 -6.68 -10.26
C LEU A 56 -2.51 -7.84 -9.32
N GLU A 57 -1.24 -8.15 -9.11
CA GLU A 57 -0.75 -9.15 -8.18
C GLU A 57 0.09 -8.46 -7.10
N ILE A 58 -0.15 -8.79 -5.84
CA ILE A 58 0.64 -8.26 -4.72
C ILE A 58 1.36 -9.42 -4.06
N LYS A 59 2.68 -9.29 -3.98
CA LYS A 59 3.57 -10.27 -3.36
C LYS A 59 4.12 -9.74 -2.04
N ASN A 60 4.23 -10.64 -1.07
CA ASN A 60 4.87 -10.36 0.21
C ASN A 60 6.41 -10.42 0.08
N PRO A 61 7.19 -10.08 1.14
CA PRO A 61 8.64 -10.14 1.11
C PRO A 61 9.22 -11.53 0.82
N SER A 62 8.48 -12.59 1.10
CA SER A 62 8.85 -13.97 0.77
C SER A 62 8.58 -14.34 -0.70
N GLY A 63 7.99 -13.42 -1.50
CA GLY A 63 7.62 -13.64 -2.90
C GLY A 63 6.29 -14.38 -3.09
N GLU A 64 5.55 -14.63 -2.01
CA GLU A 64 4.25 -15.27 -2.06
C GLU A 64 3.17 -14.25 -2.46
N THR A 65 2.26 -14.67 -3.33
CA THR A 65 1.14 -13.85 -3.77
C THR A 65 0.06 -13.80 -2.69
N ILE A 66 -0.16 -12.61 -2.15
CA ILE A 66 -1.18 -12.37 -1.10
C ILE A 66 -2.48 -11.79 -1.63
N LEU A 67 -2.46 -11.24 -2.84
CA LEU A 67 -3.65 -10.70 -3.50
C LEU A 67 -3.50 -10.77 -5.01
N ILE A 68 -4.57 -11.20 -5.70
CA ILE A 68 -4.75 -11.04 -7.14
C ILE A 68 -6.09 -10.36 -7.39
N ARG A 69 -6.09 -9.32 -8.23
CA ARG A 69 -7.30 -8.62 -8.67
C ARG A 69 -7.18 -8.26 -10.14
N THR A 70 -8.29 -8.44 -10.86
CA THR A 70 -8.46 -7.90 -12.21
C THR A 70 -9.29 -6.63 -12.11
N VAL A 71 -8.80 -5.56 -12.71
CA VAL A 71 -9.43 -4.24 -12.72
C VAL A 71 -9.70 -3.86 -14.17
N THR A 72 -10.88 -3.30 -14.42
CA THR A 72 -11.26 -2.79 -15.75
C THR A 72 -10.66 -1.41 -15.94
N LEU A 73 -10.07 -1.15 -17.11
CA LEU A 73 -9.53 0.15 -17.45
C LEU A 73 -10.65 1.16 -17.71
N GLY A 74 -10.49 2.34 -17.14
CA GLY A 74 -11.30 3.51 -17.39
C GLY A 74 -10.76 4.38 -18.52
N ASP A 75 -11.23 5.64 -18.57
CA ASP A 75 -10.82 6.61 -19.58
C ASP A 75 -9.30 6.79 -19.59
N GLY A 76 -8.72 6.80 -20.80
CA GLY A 76 -7.28 6.93 -21.00
C GLY A 76 -6.46 5.74 -20.50
N GLY A 77 -7.08 4.57 -20.27
CA GLY A 77 -6.41 3.38 -19.75
C GLY A 77 -6.13 3.44 -18.23
N SER A 78 -6.84 4.30 -17.49
CA SER A 78 -6.64 4.47 -16.05
C SER A 78 -7.20 3.27 -15.27
N PHE A 79 -6.57 2.97 -14.11
CA PHE A 79 -7.06 1.99 -13.15
C PHE A 79 -6.73 2.42 -11.73
N ASP A 80 -7.54 1.96 -10.78
CA ASP A 80 -7.31 2.13 -9.36
C ASP A 80 -7.61 0.87 -8.57
N LEU A 81 -6.91 0.66 -7.46
CA LEU A 81 -7.15 -0.43 -6.52
C LEU A 81 -6.75 0.02 -5.12
N LYS A 82 -7.52 -0.41 -4.13
CA LYS A 82 -7.15 -0.28 -2.71
C LYS A 82 -7.03 -1.63 -2.06
N PHE A 83 -5.98 -1.82 -1.28
CA PHE A 83 -5.82 -3.00 -0.46
C PHE A 83 -5.26 -2.63 0.92
N LYS A 84 -5.53 -3.48 1.91
CA LYS A 84 -5.03 -3.31 3.26
C LYS A 84 -3.76 -4.17 3.44
N ILE A 85 -2.68 -3.56 3.94
CA ILE A 85 -1.48 -4.31 4.34
C ILE A 85 -1.85 -5.28 5.47
N PRO A 86 -1.53 -6.58 5.36
CA PRO A 86 -1.83 -7.55 6.40
C PRO A 86 -1.21 -7.16 7.74
N GLU A 87 -1.97 -7.25 8.81
CA GLU A 87 -1.49 -6.93 10.15
C GLU A 87 -0.40 -7.89 10.61
N SER A 88 -0.60 -9.18 10.34
CA SER A 88 0.34 -10.26 10.64
C SER A 88 1.39 -10.51 9.55
N GLY A 89 1.41 -9.70 8.47
CA GLY A 89 2.35 -9.86 7.36
C GLY A 89 3.78 -9.52 7.75
N GLU A 90 4.73 -10.12 7.07
CA GLU A 90 6.15 -9.85 7.23
C GLU A 90 6.49 -8.38 6.94
N SER A 91 7.52 -7.85 7.63
CA SER A 91 8.12 -6.57 7.28
C SER A 91 9.08 -6.73 6.13
N GLY A 92 9.18 -5.74 5.28
CA GLY A 92 10.05 -5.77 4.11
C GLY A 92 9.36 -5.23 2.87
N SER A 93 9.88 -5.63 1.71
CA SER A 93 9.43 -5.17 0.41
C SER A 93 8.23 -5.98 -0.07
N TYR A 94 7.17 -5.28 -0.45
CA TYR A 94 6.01 -5.83 -1.13
C TYR A 94 6.04 -5.38 -2.59
N ASP A 95 5.84 -6.30 -3.52
CA ASP A 95 5.82 -6.00 -4.94
C ASP A 95 4.38 -5.97 -5.47
N ILE A 96 4.05 -4.89 -6.12
CA ILE A 96 2.80 -4.69 -6.86
C ILE A 96 3.12 -4.90 -8.32
N VAL A 97 2.66 -6.01 -8.89
CA VAL A 97 2.90 -6.38 -10.28
C VAL A 97 1.63 -6.17 -11.07
N ALA A 98 1.69 -5.31 -12.09
CA ALA A 98 0.58 -5.09 -13.02
C ALA A 98 0.88 -5.75 -14.35
N ASN A 99 -0.08 -6.51 -14.86
CA ASN A 99 -0.03 -7.19 -16.14
C ASN A 99 -1.23 -6.79 -16.99
N ALA A 100 -1.00 -6.30 -18.20
CA ALA A 100 -2.04 -6.01 -19.19
C ALA A 100 -1.71 -6.66 -20.52
N GLN A 101 -2.77 -7.07 -21.25
CA GLN A 101 -2.63 -7.56 -22.61
C GLN A 101 -3.07 -6.49 -23.60
N LEU A 102 -2.15 -6.05 -24.46
CA LEU A 102 -2.40 -5.09 -25.53
C LEU A 102 -1.86 -5.63 -26.83
N GLY A 103 -2.65 -5.52 -27.92
CA GLY A 103 -2.20 -5.96 -29.24
C GLY A 103 -1.72 -7.41 -29.32
N GLY A 104 -2.12 -8.28 -28.37
CA GLY A 104 -1.66 -9.66 -28.27
C GLY A 104 -0.33 -9.84 -27.54
N GLN A 105 0.23 -8.77 -26.97
CA GLN A 105 1.41 -8.81 -26.13
C GLN A 105 1.05 -8.57 -24.67
N THR A 106 1.77 -9.23 -23.75
CA THR A 106 1.65 -8.96 -22.31
C THR A 106 2.72 -7.96 -21.92
N ILE A 107 2.28 -6.85 -21.35
CA ILE A 107 3.16 -5.86 -20.72
C ILE A 107 3.06 -6.01 -19.22
N THR A 108 4.21 -5.88 -18.55
CA THR A 108 4.31 -6.04 -17.08
C THR A 108 5.08 -4.87 -16.51
N GLU A 109 4.59 -4.34 -15.40
CA GLU A 109 5.26 -3.32 -14.59
C GLU A 109 5.23 -3.75 -13.13
N THR A 110 6.29 -3.42 -12.38
CA THR A 110 6.40 -3.72 -10.95
C THR A 110 6.74 -2.47 -10.16
N LYS A 111 5.95 -2.20 -9.13
CA LYS A 111 6.20 -1.15 -8.14
C LYS A 111 6.43 -1.80 -6.79
N THR A 112 7.58 -1.53 -6.18
CA THR A 112 7.91 -1.99 -4.84
C THR A 112 7.53 -0.94 -3.81
N ILE A 113 6.86 -1.37 -2.74
CA ILE A 113 6.55 -0.59 -1.54
C ILE A 113 7.17 -1.28 -0.32
N SER A 114 7.39 -0.54 0.77
CA SER A 114 8.00 -1.08 1.96
C SER A 114 7.03 -1.13 3.12
N LYS A 115 6.84 -2.30 3.72
CA LYS A 115 6.20 -2.42 5.03
C LYS A 115 7.24 -2.30 6.12
N THR A 116 7.15 -1.23 6.89
CA THR A 116 7.95 -1.06 8.09
C THR A 116 7.19 -1.62 9.29
N ASN A 117 7.87 -2.40 10.12
CA ASN A 117 7.40 -2.56 11.49
C ASN A 117 7.65 -1.22 12.18
N THR A 118 6.68 -0.33 12.13
CA THR A 118 6.61 0.70 13.13
C THR A 118 6.05 0.01 14.39
N GLN A 119 6.87 -0.84 14.99
CA GLN A 119 6.89 -0.91 16.42
C GLN A 119 7.22 0.52 16.80
N SER A 120 6.25 1.24 17.34
CA SER A 120 6.48 2.54 17.93
C SER A 120 7.65 2.36 18.89
N THR A 121 8.83 2.73 18.43
CA THR A 121 9.96 2.96 19.32
C THR A 121 9.56 4.24 20.05
N SER A 122 8.68 4.10 21.01
CA SER A 122 8.61 5.03 22.11
C SER A 122 10.01 5.07 22.64
N SER A 123 10.71 6.16 22.32
CA SER A 123 11.93 6.55 23.02
C SER A 123 11.72 6.21 24.49
N ASN A 124 12.51 5.24 24.98
CA ASN A 124 12.61 4.90 26.39
C ASN A 124 12.98 6.16 27.18
N THR A 125 11.98 6.87 27.62
CA THR A 125 12.08 7.58 28.88
C THR A 125 11.56 6.60 29.91
N SER A 126 12.47 6.01 30.66
CA SER A 126 12.18 5.20 31.83
C SER A 126 11.24 5.96 32.75
N SER A 127 9.95 5.65 32.68
CA SER A 127 9.06 5.81 33.81
C SER A 127 8.48 4.46 34.10
N LYS A 128 8.90 3.90 35.23
CA LYS A 128 8.31 2.77 35.89
C LYS A 128 6.79 2.95 36.00
N GLU A 129 6.09 1.82 35.87
CA GLU A 129 4.70 1.60 36.23
C GLU A 129 3.64 2.07 35.24
N GLY A 130 3.11 1.09 34.55
CA GLY A 130 1.83 1.18 33.87
C GLY A 130 1.61 -0.07 33.03
N GLY A 131 0.99 -1.13 33.63
CA GLY A 131 0.42 -2.21 32.86
C GLY A 131 -0.44 -1.59 31.75
N GLY A 132 0.04 -1.61 30.52
CA GLY A 132 -0.62 -0.98 29.40
C GLY A 132 -1.94 -1.66 29.12
N CYS A 133 -2.94 -0.92 28.71
CA CYS A 133 -4.19 -1.46 28.19
C CYS A 133 -3.94 -2.17 26.86
N LEU A 134 -3.13 -3.23 26.85
CA LEU A 134 -2.72 -3.96 25.64
C LEU A 134 -3.91 -4.44 24.82
N ILE A 135 -4.97 -4.91 25.51
CA ILE A 135 -6.20 -5.36 24.84
C ILE A 135 -6.92 -4.20 24.17
N ALA A 136 -7.03 -3.04 24.85
CA ALA A 136 -7.66 -1.86 24.27
C ALA A 136 -6.85 -1.30 23.10
N THR A 137 -5.53 -1.28 23.22
CA THR A 137 -4.62 -0.86 22.14
C THR A 137 -4.72 -1.81 20.95
N ALA A 138 -4.80 -3.12 21.19
CA ALA A 138 -5.00 -4.11 20.11
C ALA A 138 -6.35 -3.93 19.39
N THR A 139 -7.40 -3.56 20.13
CA THR A 139 -8.74 -3.36 19.54
C THR A 139 -8.83 -2.05 18.74
N TYR A 140 -8.24 -0.97 19.24
CA TYR A 140 -8.34 0.36 18.64
C TYR A 140 -7.12 0.78 17.81
N GLY A 141 -6.11 -0.08 17.71
CA GLY A 141 -4.98 0.06 16.79
C GLY A 141 -3.91 1.08 17.21
N SER A 142 -4.12 1.85 18.27
CA SER A 142 -3.15 2.85 18.74
C SER A 142 -3.37 3.21 20.21
N GLU A 143 -2.28 3.38 20.94
CA GLU A 143 -2.30 3.95 22.30
C GLU A 143 -2.78 5.39 22.34
N LEU A 144 -2.71 6.10 21.24
CA LEU A 144 -3.16 7.50 21.10
C LEU A 144 -4.60 7.62 20.62
N SER A 145 -5.31 6.51 20.39
CA SER A 145 -6.71 6.58 20.02
C SER A 145 -7.53 7.22 21.16
N PRO A 146 -8.53 8.06 20.84
CA PRO A 146 -9.33 8.73 21.87
C PRO A 146 -9.94 7.78 22.91
N GLN A 147 -10.33 6.60 22.47
CA GLN A 147 -10.92 5.56 23.30
C GLN A 147 -9.91 4.98 24.33
N VAL A 148 -8.66 4.78 23.89
CA VAL A 148 -7.59 4.30 24.77
C VAL A 148 -7.19 5.40 25.77
N GLN A 149 -7.17 6.66 25.33
CA GLN A 149 -6.91 7.79 26.23
C GLN A 149 -7.99 7.92 27.30
N GLN A 150 -9.27 7.79 26.95
CA GLN A 150 -10.37 7.80 27.92
C GLN A 150 -10.28 6.65 28.95
N LEU A 151 -9.87 5.46 28.50
CA LEU A 151 -9.67 4.33 29.42
C LEU A 151 -8.49 4.56 30.37
N ARG A 152 -7.42 5.21 29.92
CA ARG A 152 -6.29 5.62 30.77
C ARG A 152 -6.71 6.67 31.77
N GLU A 153 -7.43 7.70 31.35
CA GLU A 153 -7.96 8.72 32.26
C GLU A 153 -8.87 8.11 33.32
N LEU A 154 -9.75 7.19 32.94
CA LEU A 154 -10.62 6.48 33.88
C LEU A 154 -9.79 5.68 34.90
N ARG A 155 -8.78 4.95 34.42
CA ARG A 155 -7.87 4.21 35.29
C ARG A 155 -7.16 5.13 36.27
N ASP A 156 -6.50 6.18 35.76
CA ASP A 156 -5.61 7.01 36.54
C ASP A 156 -6.37 7.95 37.49
N ASN A 157 -7.53 8.48 37.05
CA ASN A 157 -8.29 9.46 37.83
C ASN A 157 -9.37 8.83 38.73
N GLN A 158 -9.83 7.60 38.42
CA GLN A 158 -10.92 6.98 39.17
C GLN A 158 -10.47 5.70 39.90
N LEU A 159 -9.85 4.76 39.16
CA LEU A 159 -9.50 3.47 39.75
C LEU A 159 -8.29 3.57 40.70
N LEU A 160 -7.20 4.18 40.25
CA LEU A 160 -5.96 4.24 41.04
C LEU A 160 -6.05 5.20 42.25
N ASN A 161 -7.04 6.09 42.28
CA ASN A 161 -7.28 6.99 43.41
C ASN A 161 -8.13 6.37 44.53
N THR A 162 -8.55 5.10 44.39
CA THR A 162 -9.30 4.38 45.40
C THR A 162 -8.54 3.13 45.87
N ALA A 163 -8.64 2.79 47.16
CA ALA A 163 -7.99 1.61 47.69
C ALA A 163 -8.47 0.32 47.00
N SER A 164 -9.77 0.25 46.67
CA SER A 164 -10.38 -0.89 45.98
C SER A 164 -9.88 -0.98 44.50
N GLY A 165 -9.77 0.15 43.82
CA GLY A 165 -9.30 0.20 42.45
C GLY A 165 -7.82 -0.15 42.31
N THR A 166 -7.01 0.30 43.28
CA THR A 166 -5.59 -0.07 43.34
C THR A 166 -5.41 -1.56 43.57
N ALA A 167 -6.16 -2.15 44.52
CA ALA A 167 -6.13 -3.59 44.75
C ALA A 167 -6.59 -4.40 43.54
N PHE A 168 -7.64 -3.96 42.86
CA PHE A 168 -8.11 -4.55 41.60
C PHE A 168 -7.04 -4.53 40.54
N MET A 169 -6.40 -3.37 40.29
CA MET A 169 -5.38 -3.22 39.25
C MET A 169 -4.12 -4.05 39.58
N THR A 170 -3.74 -4.18 40.84
CA THR A 170 -2.64 -5.06 41.26
C THR A 170 -2.93 -6.49 40.85
N THR A 171 -4.11 -7.01 41.24
CA THR A 171 -4.52 -8.37 40.90
C THR A 171 -4.65 -8.59 39.41
N PHE A 172 -5.17 -7.60 38.69
CA PHE A 172 -5.28 -7.65 37.22
C PHE A 172 -3.91 -7.75 36.52
N ASN A 173 -2.95 -6.97 36.97
CA ASN A 173 -1.59 -6.96 36.41
C ASN A 173 -0.78 -8.23 36.76
N ASP A 174 -1.16 -8.94 37.83
CA ASP A 174 -0.53 -10.23 38.21
C ASP A 174 -1.02 -11.39 37.31
N VAL A 175 -2.18 -11.24 36.67
CA VAL A 175 -2.80 -12.27 35.81
C VAL A 175 -2.50 -12.09 34.35
N TYR A 176 -2.24 -10.83 33.88
CA TYR A 176 -2.01 -10.46 32.50
C TYR A 176 -0.63 -9.85 32.28
#